data_a9e6bc98cb71396e3f07451b4ee682cc
#
_entry.id   a9e6bc98cb71396e3f07451b4ee682cc
#
_cell.length_a   1.000
_cell.length_b   1.000
_cell.length_c   1.000
_cell.angle_alpha   90.00
_cell.angle_beta   90.00
_cell.angle_gamma   90.00
#
_symmetry.space_group_name_H-M   'P 1'
#
loop_
_entity.id
_entity.type
_entity.pdbx_description
1 polymer ?
#
loop_
_entity_poly.entity_id
_entity_poly.type
_entity_poly.pdbx_seq_one_letter_code
_entity_poly.pdbx_strand_id
1 'polypeptide(L)'
;MKSAIKILLAFPLFLFVLYNASCDYVDNPIAPVYGDLDTSLYPGPGFYVFPEFSETFPSSDQNILIEDFTGHRCGNCPGAAVIAHDLKEANPGRVFVASVHASPTDGFQYVSVDGDGEYPKYSHDFRTPEGNDYVVDINGFTGNPEGMVNRKIEDGSNWRFAPFWPEVVNDILSSNDPLMMNIQVETNYYTETRGLFVHVQSKTLEMRAKM
;
A
#
# COMPACT_ATOMS: atom_id res chain seq x y z
N MET A 1 -33.15 34.38 40.93
CA MET A 1 -32.50 34.60 39.61
C MET A 1 -31.00 34.28 39.58
N LYS A 2 -30.19 34.60 40.58
CA LYS A 2 -28.73 34.33 40.55
C LYS A 2 -28.34 32.82 40.55
N SER A 3 -29.20 31.94 41.10
CA SER A 3 -28.92 30.49 41.14
C SER A 3 -29.21 29.76 39.85
N ALA A 4 -30.23 30.18 39.10
CA ALA A 4 -30.59 29.57 37.81
C ALA A 4 -29.58 29.91 36.71
N ILE A 5 -28.97 31.10 36.75
CA ILE A 5 -27.94 31.51 35.78
C ILE A 5 -26.66 30.70 35.98
N LYS A 6 -26.29 30.32 37.21
CA LYS A 6 -25.10 29.48 37.48
C LYS A 6 -25.27 28.04 36.96
N ILE A 7 -26.48 27.50 37.04
CA ILE A 7 -26.79 26.16 36.49
C ILE A 7 -26.80 26.19 34.96
N LEU A 8 -27.30 27.27 34.35
CA LEU A 8 -27.37 27.42 32.90
C LEU A 8 -25.97 27.55 32.23
N LEU A 9 -24.99 28.12 32.93
CA LEU A 9 -23.61 28.26 32.47
C LEU A 9 -22.78 27.00 32.72
N ALA A 10 -23.11 26.20 33.74
CA ALA A 10 -22.39 24.96 34.04
C ALA A 10 -22.74 23.82 33.07
N PHE A 11 -23.95 23.81 32.51
CA PHE A 11 -24.42 22.77 31.61
C PHE A 11 -23.66 22.74 30.24
N PRO A 12 -23.47 23.87 29.54
CA PRO A 12 -22.66 23.85 28.29
C PRO A 12 -21.19 23.57 28.56
N LEU A 13 -20.62 23.95 29.70
CA LEU A 13 -19.26 23.63 30.07
C LEU A 13 -19.07 22.13 30.30
N PHE A 14 -20.04 21.46 30.91
CA PHE A 14 -20.05 20.02 31.14
C PHE A 14 -20.20 19.26 29.81
N LEU A 15 -21.06 19.74 28.90
CA LEU A 15 -21.17 19.17 27.54
C LEU A 15 -19.87 19.34 26.72
N PHE A 16 -19.18 20.47 26.86
CA PHE A 16 -17.91 20.72 26.17
C PHE A 16 -16.80 19.80 26.68
N VAL A 17 -16.77 19.50 27.98
CA VAL A 17 -15.82 18.54 28.56
C VAL A 17 -16.12 17.11 28.09
N LEU A 18 -17.39 16.72 27.95
CA LEU A 18 -17.76 15.41 27.41
C LEU A 18 -17.43 15.26 25.95
N TYR A 19 -17.48 16.36 25.17
CA TYR A 19 -17.12 16.33 23.74
C TYR A 19 -15.63 16.16 23.50
N ASN A 20 -14.78 16.56 24.45
CA ASN A 20 -13.34 16.40 24.36
C ASN A 20 -12.82 15.11 25.01
N ALA A 21 -13.68 14.33 25.64
CA ALA A 21 -13.31 13.05 26.25
C ALA A 21 -13.39 11.85 25.31
N SER A 22 -13.61 12.09 24.02
CA SER A 22 -13.60 11.05 22.98
C SER A 22 -12.19 10.87 22.39
N CYS A 23 -11.20 10.67 23.25
CA CYS A 23 -10.03 9.91 22.86
C CYS A 23 -10.32 8.46 23.22
N ASP A 24 -10.73 7.67 22.26
CA ASP A 24 -10.68 6.22 22.38
C ASP A 24 -9.21 5.82 22.60
N TYR A 25 -8.85 5.67 23.87
CA TYR A 25 -7.64 4.98 24.23
C TYR A 25 -7.92 3.49 24.06
N VAL A 26 -7.51 2.96 22.92
CA VAL A 26 -7.56 1.52 22.70
C VAL A 26 -6.37 0.90 23.41
N ASP A 27 -6.60 0.41 24.62
CA ASP A 27 -5.66 -0.46 25.32
C ASP A 27 -5.45 -1.71 24.45
N ASN A 28 -4.29 -1.80 23.79
CA ASN A 28 -3.95 -2.93 22.95
C ASN A 28 -4.83 -3.04 21.68
N PRO A 29 -4.71 -2.08 20.73
CA PRO A 29 -5.59 -2.00 19.56
C PRO A 29 -5.53 -3.21 18.63
N ILE A 30 -4.51 -4.03 18.75
CA ILE A 30 -4.38 -5.29 18.05
C ILE A 30 -3.72 -6.24 19.06
N ALA A 31 -4.50 -7.11 19.69
CA ALA A 31 -3.92 -8.38 20.09
C ALA A 31 -3.21 -8.90 18.83
N PRO A 32 -1.91 -9.22 18.89
CA PRO A 32 -1.27 -9.85 17.74
C PRO A 32 -2.11 -11.09 17.42
N VAL A 33 -2.99 -10.95 16.45
CA VAL A 33 -3.55 -12.12 15.79
C VAL A 33 -2.34 -12.60 15.00
N TYR A 34 -1.56 -13.44 15.65
CA TYR A 34 -0.75 -14.38 14.92
C TYR A 34 -1.78 -15.20 14.16
N GLY A 35 -2.16 -14.74 12.97
CA GLY A 35 -2.91 -15.56 12.04
C GLY A 35 -2.14 -16.86 11.98
N ASP A 36 -2.84 -17.97 12.01
CA ASP A 36 -2.21 -19.29 11.99
C ASP A 36 -1.30 -19.34 10.76
N LEU A 37 0.00 -19.09 10.98
CA LEU A 37 0.99 -19.20 9.91
C LEU A 37 0.97 -20.65 9.43
N ASP A 38 0.56 -20.86 8.19
CA ASP A 38 0.61 -22.19 7.58
C ASP A 38 2.08 -22.61 7.43
N THR A 39 2.54 -23.45 8.35
CA THR A 39 3.91 -23.98 8.35
C THR A 39 4.03 -25.29 7.60
N SER A 40 2.98 -25.75 6.90
CA SER A 40 2.97 -27.02 6.16
C SER A 40 4.05 -27.10 5.07
N LEU A 41 4.48 -25.95 4.56
CA LEU A 41 5.52 -25.84 3.53
C LEU A 41 6.93 -25.61 4.11
N TYR A 42 7.09 -25.66 5.44
CA TYR A 42 8.40 -25.58 6.09
C TYR A 42 9.11 -26.94 5.98
N PRO A 43 10.31 -27.01 5.38
CA PRO A 43 11.00 -28.28 5.12
C PRO A 43 11.84 -28.77 6.31
N GLY A 44 11.96 -27.97 7.38
CA GLY A 44 12.84 -28.26 8.51
C GLY A 44 12.24 -29.24 9.53
N PRO A 45 13.07 -29.95 10.29
CA PRO A 45 12.61 -30.74 11.43
C PRO A 45 12.23 -29.82 12.61
N GLY A 46 11.05 -30.04 13.16
CA GLY A 46 10.58 -29.28 14.33
C GLY A 46 9.68 -28.10 13.98
N PHE A 47 9.60 -27.14 14.89
CA PHE A 47 8.75 -25.95 14.70
C PHE A 47 9.45 -24.90 13.84
N TYR A 48 8.67 -24.19 13.04
CA TYR A 48 9.16 -23.03 12.30
C TYR A 48 9.70 -21.97 13.28
N VAL A 49 10.90 -21.45 13.00
CA VAL A 49 11.54 -20.41 13.82
C VAL A 49 11.33 -19.06 13.13
N PHE A 50 10.68 -18.14 13.84
CA PHE A 50 10.53 -16.78 13.36
C PHE A 50 11.87 -16.06 13.23
N PRO A 51 12.09 -15.27 12.19
CA PRO A 51 13.30 -14.47 12.05
C PRO A 51 13.36 -13.37 13.12
N GLU A 52 14.59 -12.99 13.49
CA GLU A 52 14.82 -11.82 14.34
C GLU A 52 14.87 -10.57 13.48
N PHE A 53 14.10 -9.55 13.85
CA PHE A 53 14.17 -8.26 13.22
C PHE A 53 15.28 -7.39 13.82
N SER A 54 15.88 -6.53 12.99
CA SER A 54 16.86 -5.56 13.46
C SER A 54 16.19 -4.54 14.41
N GLU A 55 16.87 -4.18 15.49
CA GLU A 55 16.41 -3.11 16.36
C GLU A 55 16.55 -1.72 15.71
N THR A 56 17.41 -1.62 14.70
CA THR A 56 17.68 -0.37 13.98
C THR A 56 17.01 -0.36 12.61
N PHE A 57 16.28 0.70 12.31
CA PHE A 57 15.69 0.91 11.00
C PHE A 57 16.68 1.67 10.12
N PRO A 58 17.00 1.17 8.91
CA PRO A 58 18.12 1.68 8.11
C PRO A 58 17.88 3.05 7.45
N SER A 59 16.65 3.54 7.40
CA SER A 59 16.33 4.80 6.70
C SER A 59 15.40 5.69 7.50
N SER A 60 15.65 7.00 7.42
CA SER A 60 14.73 8.06 7.88
C SER A 60 13.88 8.61 6.73
N ASP A 61 14.13 8.18 5.50
CA ASP A 61 13.53 8.72 4.30
C ASP A 61 12.34 7.86 3.85
N GLN A 62 11.28 8.51 3.41
CA GLN A 62 10.11 7.84 2.88
C GLN A 62 10.44 7.18 1.53
N ASN A 63 10.20 5.88 1.42
CA ASN A 63 10.25 5.18 0.15
C ASN A 63 8.97 5.43 -0.65
N ILE A 64 9.07 5.25 -1.96
CA ILE A 64 7.99 5.49 -2.91
C ILE A 64 7.65 4.19 -3.61
N LEU A 65 6.39 3.80 -3.55
CA LEU A 65 5.83 2.70 -4.30
C LEU A 65 4.96 3.24 -5.43
N ILE A 66 5.28 2.87 -6.66
CA ILE A 66 4.42 3.05 -7.82
C ILE A 66 3.69 1.74 -8.06
N GLU A 67 2.37 1.75 -7.95
CA GLU A 67 1.50 0.63 -8.31
C GLU A 67 0.98 0.89 -9.73
N ASP A 68 1.56 0.20 -10.72
CA ASP A 68 1.21 0.34 -12.15
C ASP A 68 0.19 -0.74 -12.53
N PHE A 69 -1.07 -0.34 -12.73
CA PHE A 69 -2.13 -1.25 -13.15
C PHE A 69 -2.13 -1.39 -14.67
N THR A 70 -1.89 -2.60 -15.13
CA THR A 70 -1.50 -2.89 -16.51
C THR A 70 -2.25 -4.11 -17.08
N GLY A 71 -2.05 -4.36 -18.36
CA GLY A 71 -2.57 -5.53 -19.04
C GLY A 71 -1.79 -5.80 -20.33
N HIS A 72 -1.57 -7.07 -20.63
CA HIS A 72 -0.73 -7.47 -21.77
C HIS A 72 -1.31 -7.10 -23.16
N ARG A 73 -2.61 -6.77 -23.23
CA ARG A 73 -3.28 -6.27 -24.45
C ARG A 73 -3.39 -4.74 -24.51
N CYS A 74 -2.89 -4.05 -23.51
CA CYS A 74 -3.00 -2.61 -23.40
C CYS A 74 -1.91 -1.92 -24.23
N GLY A 75 -2.27 -1.28 -25.33
CA GLY A 75 -1.31 -0.63 -26.23
C GLY A 75 -0.52 0.53 -25.63
N ASN A 76 -1.07 1.20 -24.61
CA ASN A 76 -0.41 2.32 -23.94
C ASN A 76 0.39 1.92 -22.70
N CYS A 77 0.17 0.71 -22.15
CA CYS A 77 0.83 0.24 -20.95
C CYS A 77 2.35 0.12 -21.06
N PRO A 78 2.95 -0.26 -22.22
CA PRO A 78 4.39 -0.22 -22.35
C PRO A 78 5.01 1.16 -22.14
N GLY A 79 4.30 2.23 -22.56
CA GLY A 79 4.74 3.61 -22.30
C GLY A 79 4.71 3.97 -20.80
N ALA A 80 3.70 3.52 -20.08
CA ALA A 80 3.61 3.69 -18.62
C ALA A 80 4.73 2.93 -17.91
N ALA A 81 5.00 1.70 -18.31
CA ALA A 81 6.08 0.89 -17.76
C ALA A 81 7.46 1.54 -17.95
N VAL A 82 7.70 2.22 -19.09
CA VAL A 82 8.94 3.01 -19.32
C VAL A 82 9.03 4.15 -18.31
N ILE A 83 7.95 4.92 -18.10
CA ILE A 83 7.94 6.02 -17.12
C ILE A 83 8.25 5.50 -15.72
N ALA A 84 7.61 4.42 -15.29
CA ALA A 84 7.85 3.80 -13.99
C ALA A 84 9.30 3.31 -13.83
N HIS A 85 9.83 2.68 -14.88
CA HIS A 85 11.21 2.20 -14.92
C HIS A 85 12.20 3.37 -14.78
N ASP A 86 12.02 4.42 -15.57
CA ASP A 86 12.91 5.59 -15.54
C ASP A 86 12.92 6.28 -14.18
N LEU A 87 11.75 6.38 -13.54
CA LEU A 87 11.64 6.92 -12.17
C LEU A 87 12.38 6.06 -11.15
N LYS A 88 12.30 4.75 -11.26
CA LYS A 88 13.04 3.81 -10.40
C LYS A 88 14.55 3.91 -10.63
N GLU A 89 15.00 3.93 -11.87
CA GLU A 89 16.43 4.03 -12.21
C GLU A 89 17.03 5.38 -11.80
N ALA A 90 16.26 6.46 -11.90
CA ALA A 90 16.68 7.78 -11.45
C ALA A 90 16.77 7.89 -9.91
N ASN A 91 16.07 7.02 -9.17
CA ASN A 91 15.96 7.07 -7.71
C ASN A 91 16.21 5.68 -7.07
N PRO A 92 17.41 5.11 -7.23
CA PRO A 92 17.71 3.76 -6.77
C PRO A 92 17.59 3.64 -5.26
N GLY A 93 16.91 2.58 -4.80
CA GLY A 93 16.67 2.34 -3.36
C GLY A 93 15.61 3.25 -2.72
N ARG A 94 15.00 4.15 -3.49
CA ARG A 94 13.94 5.06 -3.03
C ARG A 94 12.62 4.83 -3.73
N VAL A 95 12.64 4.54 -5.03
CA VAL A 95 11.44 4.26 -5.83
C VAL A 95 11.37 2.78 -6.18
N PHE A 96 10.23 2.19 -5.87
CA PHE A 96 9.89 0.80 -6.17
C PHE A 96 8.67 0.75 -7.07
N VAL A 97 8.62 -0.24 -7.96
CA VAL A 97 7.51 -0.42 -8.89
C VAL A 97 6.91 -1.81 -8.71
N ALA A 98 5.59 -1.85 -8.57
CA ALA A 98 4.80 -3.06 -8.60
C ALA A 98 3.80 -2.98 -9.77
N SER A 99 3.99 -3.82 -10.78
CA SER A 99 3.04 -3.92 -11.89
C SER A 99 1.95 -4.94 -11.56
N VAL A 100 0.70 -4.51 -11.60
CA VAL A 100 -0.47 -5.31 -11.25
C VAL A 100 -1.31 -5.56 -12.50
N HIS A 101 -1.44 -6.83 -12.90
CA HIS A 101 -2.30 -7.23 -14.02
C HIS A 101 -3.75 -7.33 -13.56
N ALA A 102 -4.42 -6.20 -13.51
CA ALA A 102 -5.79 -6.11 -13.01
C ALA A 102 -6.61 -5.03 -13.69
N SER A 103 -7.91 -5.26 -13.73
CA SER A 103 -8.94 -4.29 -14.09
C SER A 103 -10.29 -4.78 -13.55
N PRO A 104 -11.27 -3.90 -13.32
CA PRO A 104 -12.61 -4.30 -12.89
C PRO A 104 -13.36 -5.16 -13.92
N THR A 105 -12.94 -5.06 -15.17
CA THR A 105 -13.46 -5.82 -16.29
C THR A 105 -12.28 -6.41 -17.03
N ASP A 106 -12.30 -7.68 -17.35
CA ASP A 106 -11.19 -8.43 -17.98
C ASP A 106 -10.71 -7.90 -19.36
N GLY A 107 -10.70 -6.58 -19.56
CA GLY A 107 -10.42 -5.94 -20.83
C GLY A 107 -9.06 -6.26 -21.42
N PHE A 108 -8.00 -5.65 -20.86
CA PHE A 108 -6.64 -5.80 -21.36
C PHE A 108 -5.87 -6.99 -20.76
N GLN A 109 -6.46 -7.70 -19.83
CA GLN A 109 -5.88 -8.88 -19.16
C GLN A 109 -6.40 -10.19 -19.73
N TYR A 110 -7.29 -10.15 -20.72
CA TYR A 110 -7.92 -11.32 -21.30
C TYR A 110 -6.90 -12.29 -21.93
N VAL A 111 -6.99 -13.55 -21.58
CA VAL A 111 -6.15 -14.63 -22.08
C VAL A 111 -6.70 -15.14 -23.43
N SER A 112 -5.83 -15.27 -24.43
CA SER A 112 -6.14 -15.84 -25.73
C SER A 112 -5.10 -16.88 -26.07
N VAL A 113 -5.46 -18.17 -25.99
CA VAL A 113 -4.55 -19.30 -26.23
C VAL A 113 -4.26 -19.45 -27.72
N ASP A 114 -5.28 -19.27 -28.55
CA ASP A 114 -5.20 -19.50 -30.00
C ASP A 114 -5.07 -18.21 -30.83
N GLY A 115 -5.16 -17.03 -30.19
CA GLY A 115 -5.38 -15.77 -30.86
C GLY A 115 -6.86 -15.63 -31.26
N ASP A 116 -7.33 -14.41 -31.42
CA ASP A 116 -8.71 -14.09 -31.81
C ASP A 116 -8.80 -13.35 -33.15
N GLY A 117 -7.72 -13.43 -33.94
CA GLY A 117 -7.60 -12.80 -35.25
C GLY A 117 -7.18 -11.35 -35.21
N GLU A 118 -7.42 -10.65 -34.12
CA GLU A 118 -7.02 -9.24 -33.92
C GLU A 118 -5.77 -9.13 -33.05
N TYR A 119 -5.60 -10.05 -32.08
CA TYR A 119 -4.50 -10.04 -31.13
C TYR A 119 -3.63 -11.29 -31.25
N PRO A 120 -2.30 -11.16 -31.01
CA PRO A 120 -1.42 -12.31 -30.90
C PRO A 120 -1.83 -13.20 -29.73
N LYS A 121 -1.23 -14.40 -29.67
CA LYS A 121 -1.48 -15.32 -28.57
C LYS A 121 -1.01 -14.76 -27.24
N TYR A 122 -1.91 -14.70 -26.28
CA TYR A 122 -1.65 -14.35 -24.88
C TYR A 122 -2.05 -15.52 -24.00
N SER A 123 -1.17 -16.51 -23.89
CA SER A 123 -1.45 -17.79 -23.25
C SER A 123 -1.25 -17.80 -21.74
N HIS A 124 -0.60 -16.77 -21.18
CA HIS A 124 -0.32 -16.69 -19.77
C HIS A 124 -1.30 -15.76 -19.09
N ASP A 125 -1.92 -16.27 -18.04
CA ASP A 125 -2.77 -15.47 -17.14
C ASP A 125 -1.92 -14.90 -16.00
N PHE A 126 -1.79 -13.58 -15.97
CA PHE A 126 -1.07 -12.86 -14.92
C PHE A 126 -2.01 -12.24 -13.87
N ARG A 127 -3.31 -12.47 -14.00
CA ARG A 127 -4.30 -11.96 -13.05
C ARG A 127 -4.22 -12.74 -11.74
N THR A 128 -4.51 -12.04 -10.67
CA THR A 128 -4.77 -12.64 -9.35
C THR A 128 -6.08 -12.10 -8.79
N PRO A 129 -6.79 -12.87 -7.95
CA PRO A 129 -7.96 -12.36 -7.26
C PRO A 129 -7.65 -11.08 -6.48
N GLU A 130 -6.53 -11.06 -5.76
CA GLU A 130 -6.08 -9.93 -4.94
C GLU A 130 -5.80 -8.67 -5.79
N GLY A 131 -5.22 -8.83 -6.98
CA GLY A 131 -5.00 -7.73 -7.89
C GLY A 131 -6.31 -7.10 -8.37
N ASN A 132 -7.31 -7.92 -8.67
CA ASN A 132 -8.65 -7.43 -9.04
C ASN A 132 -9.37 -6.79 -7.86
N ASP A 133 -9.24 -7.35 -6.65
CA ASP A 133 -9.83 -6.78 -5.43
C ASP A 133 -9.27 -5.37 -5.17
N TYR A 134 -7.98 -5.12 -5.38
CA TYR A 134 -7.40 -3.78 -5.26
C TYR A 134 -8.08 -2.74 -6.16
N VAL A 135 -8.41 -3.11 -7.38
CA VAL A 135 -9.07 -2.18 -8.32
C VAL A 135 -10.51 -1.90 -7.91
N VAL A 136 -11.18 -2.88 -7.32
CA VAL A 136 -12.57 -2.75 -6.86
C VAL A 136 -12.64 -1.98 -5.54
N ASP A 137 -11.76 -2.30 -4.60
CA ASP A 137 -11.77 -1.73 -3.24
C ASP A 137 -11.27 -0.27 -3.22
N ILE A 138 -10.38 0.09 -4.14
CA ILE A 138 -9.85 1.46 -4.26
C ILE A 138 -10.62 2.19 -5.35
N ASN A 139 -11.67 2.90 -4.96
CA ASN A 139 -12.53 3.65 -5.88
C ASN A 139 -11.76 4.63 -6.76
N GLY A 140 -12.21 4.79 -8.01
CA GLY A 140 -11.73 5.83 -8.92
C GLY A 140 -10.90 5.32 -10.09
N PHE A 141 -10.63 4.03 -10.20
CA PHE A 141 -9.99 3.47 -11.39
C PHE A 141 -10.85 3.69 -12.64
N THR A 142 -10.24 4.21 -13.70
CA THR A 142 -10.94 4.51 -14.96
C THR A 142 -10.48 3.66 -16.13
N GLY A 143 -9.27 3.11 -16.08
CA GLY A 143 -8.75 2.22 -17.12
C GLY A 143 -7.22 2.17 -17.19
N ASN A 144 -6.70 1.10 -17.78
CA ASN A 144 -5.25 0.93 -17.96
C ASN A 144 -4.68 1.83 -19.09
N PRO A 145 -3.46 2.36 -18.96
CA PRO A 145 -2.59 2.33 -17.78
C PRO A 145 -2.95 3.45 -16.80
N GLU A 146 -3.31 3.06 -15.62
CA GLU A 146 -3.51 3.98 -14.50
C GLU A 146 -2.84 3.38 -13.27
N GLY A 147 -2.43 4.19 -12.32
CA GLY A 147 -1.71 3.69 -11.16
C GLY A 147 -1.73 4.66 -10.00
N MET A 148 -1.02 4.29 -8.95
CA MET A 148 -0.95 5.07 -7.72
C MET A 148 0.50 5.27 -7.30
N VAL A 149 0.81 6.41 -6.69
CA VAL A 149 2.11 6.70 -6.08
C VAL A 149 1.90 6.86 -4.58
N ASN A 150 2.38 5.90 -3.79
CA ASN A 150 2.13 5.80 -2.34
C ASN A 150 0.65 5.96 -1.95
N ARG A 151 -0.27 5.69 -2.86
CA ARG A 151 -1.72 5.93 -2.70
C ARG A 151 -2.05 7.34 -2.21
N LYS A 152 -1.17 8.32 -2.53
CA LYS A 152 -1.34 9.71 -2.16
C LYS A 152 -2.61 10.26 -2.81
N ILE A 153 -3.47 10.86 -2.00
CA ILE A 153 -4.69 11.49 -2.49
C ILE A 153 -4.37 12.92 -2.92
N GLU A 154 -4.64 13.23 -4.18
CA GLU A 154 -4.56 14.57 -4.74
C GLU A 154 -5.83 14.82 -5.56
N ASP A 155 -6.43 15.98 -5.44
CA ASP A 155 -7.70 16.33 -6.11
C ASP A 155 -8.83 15.29 -5.87
N GLY A 156 -8.81 14.65 -4.71
CA GLY A 156 -9.82 13.68 -4.31
C GLY A 156 -9.64 12.26 -4.89
N SER A 157 -8.54 11.98 -5.58
CA SER A 157 -8.22 10.66 -6.09
C SER A 157 -6.78 10.25 -5.79
N ASN A 158 -6.54 8.97 -5.56
CA ASN A 158 -5.21 8.35 -5.52
C ASN A 158 -4.79 7.76 -6.87
N TRP A 159 -5.71 7.64 -7.82
CA TRP A 159 -5.43 7.17 -9.16
C TRP A 159 -4.87 8.27 -10.06
N ARG A 160 -3.85 7.93 -10.85
CA ARG A 160 -3.20 8.83 -11.81
C ARG A 160 -2.81 8.09 -13.07
N PHE A 161 -2.97 8.75 -14.20
CA PHE A 161 -2.35 8.30 -15.44
C PHE A 161 -0.82 8.46 -15.38
N ALA A 162 -0.10 7.56 -16.01
CA ALA A 162 1.35 7.47 -15.94
C ALA A 162 2.12 8.79 -16.21
N PRO A 163 1.70 9.68 -17.12
CA PRO A 163 2.40 10.96 -17.33
C PRO A 163 2.46 11.88 -16.09
N PHE A 164 1.59 11.67 -15.10
CA PHE A 164 1.56 12.47 -13.86
C PHE A 164 2.36 11.84 -12.71
N TRP A 165 2.81 10.60 -12.83
CA TRP A 165 3.61 9.96 -11.77
C TRP A 165 4.91 10.71 -11.44
N PRO A 166 5.67 11.26 -12.43
CA PRO A 166 6.90 12.01 -12.14
C PRO A 166 6.67 13.21 -11.23
N GLU A 167 5.57 13.92 -11.37
CA GLU A 167 5.23 15.06 -10.52
C GLU A 167 5.04 14.61 -9.07
N VAL A 168 4.20 13.59 -8.83
CA VAL A 168 3.92 13.07 -7.49
C VAL A 168 5.18 12.50 -6.83
N VAL A 169 6.02 11.78 -7.61
CA VAL A 169 7.29 11.24 -7.12
C VAL A 169 8.22 12.38 -6.68
N ASN A 170 8.37 13.42 -7.51
CA ASN A 170 9.23 14.57 -7.18
C ASN A 170 8.72 15.34 -5.96
N ASP A 171 7.41 15.49 -5.83
CA ASP A 171 6.80 16.11 -4.65
C ASP A 171 7.14 15.35 -3.37
N ILE A 172 7.02 14.03 -3.38
CA ILE A 172 7.37 13.20 -2.22
C ILE A 172 8.87 13.27 -1.92
N LEU A 173 9.73 13.18 -2.95
CA LEU A 173 11.18 13.23 -2.78
C LEU A 173 11.67 14.58 -2.23
N SER A 174 10.98 15.67 -2.59
CA SER A 174 11.32 17.02 -2.13
C SER A 174 10.63 17.43 -0.84
N SER A 175 9.63 16.65 -0.40
CA SER A 175 8.94 16.92 0.85
C SER A 175 9.86 16.69 2.05
N ASN A 176 9.69 17.54 3.08
CA ASN A 176 10.34 17.34 4.39
C ASN A 176 9.34 16.71 5.39
N ASP A 177 8.36 16.00 4.89
CA ASP A 177 7.37 15.38 5.75
C ASP A 177 8.03 14.30 6.61
N PRO A 178 7.74 14.25 7.90
CA PRO A 178 8.33 13.26 8.78
C PRO A 178 7.84 11.87 8.39
N LEU A 179 8.76 10.90 8.39
CA LEU A 179 8.38 9.51 8.28
C LEU A 179 7.54 9.12 9.50
N MET A 180 6.33 8.65 9.27
CA MET A 180 5.39 8.30 10.34
C MET A 180 5.54 6.86 10.82
N MET A 181 6.03 5.98 9.96
CA MET A 181 6.15 4.55 10.23
C MET A 181 7.36 3.97 9.52
N ASN A 182 8.11 3.13 10.21
CA ASN A 182 9.10 2.25 9.60
C ASN A 182 8.54 0.83 9.50
N ILE A 183 8.91 0.15 8.43
CA ILE A 183 8.52 -1.23 8.17
C ILE A 183 9.78 -2.03 7.88
N GLN A 184 9.93 -3.18 8.51
CA GLN A 184 10.92 -4.19 8.17
C GLN A 184 10.21 -5.43 7.64
N VAL A 185 10.81 -6.07 6.65
CA VAL A 185 10.30 -7.29 6.06
C VAL A 185 11.42 -8.32 6.05
N GLU A 186 11.20 -9.45 6.68
CA GLU A 186 12.07 -10.62 6.63
C GLU A 186 11.36 -11.74 5.89
N THR A 187 12.08 -12.42 5.02
CA THR A 187 11.49 -13.50 4.21
C THR A 187 12.31 -14.78 4.28
N ASN A 188 11.62 -15.90 4.36
CA ASN A 188 12.21 -17.22 4.21
C ASN A 188 11.58 -17.91 3.01
N TYR A 189 12.37 -18.23 2.01
CA TYR A 189 11.90 -18.96 0.83
C TYR A 189 12.57 -20.33 0.76
N TYR A 190 11.77 -21.35 0.67
CA TYR A 190 12.20 -22.76 0.61
C TYR A 190 11.92 -23.33 -0.79
N THR A 191 12.96 -23.54 -1.58
CA THR A 191 12.86 -23.98 -2.97
C THR A 191 12.27 -25.38 -3.11
N GLU A 192 12.50 -26.25 -2.15
CA GLU A 192 12.02 -27.65 -2.17
C GLU A 192 10.51 -27.75 -2.04
N THR A 193 9.92 -26.94 -1.18
CA THR A 193 8.48 -26.92 -0.93
C THR A 193 7.79 -25.77 -1.66
N ARG A 194 8.56 -24.81 -2.22
CA ARG A 194 8.10 -23.52 -2.75
C ARG A 194 7.36 -22.67 -1.71
N GLY A 195 7.61 -22.94 -0.43
CA GLY A 195 7.07 -22.15 0.68
C GLY A 195 7.75 -20.79 0.79
N LEU A 196 6.96 -19.73 0.85
CA LEU A 196 7.41 -18.37 1.14
C LEU A 196 6.76 -17.89 2.42
N PHE A 197 7.58 -17.62 3.43
CA PHE A 197 7.14 -17.04 4.70
C PHE A 197 7.57 -15.59 4.72
N VAL A 198 6.62 -14.68 4.90
CA VAL A 198 6.85 -13.24 4.92
C VAL A 198 6.49 -12.72 6.31
N HIS A 199 7.47 -12.12 6.97
CA HIS A 199 7.31 -11.53 8.29
C HIS A 199 7.45 -10.03 8.18
N VAL A 200 6.50 -9.31 8.75
CA VAL A 200 6.46 -7.85 8.68
C VAL A 200 6.44 -7.29 10.10
N GLN A 201 7.39 -6.42 10.40
CA GLN A 201 7.40 -5.63 11.63
C GLN A 201 7.23 -4.16 11.26
N SER A 202 6.30 -3.49 11.93
CA SER A 202 6.12 -2.04 11.80
C SER A 202 6.41 -1.33 13.11
N LYS A 203 6.99 -0.14 13.02
CA LYS A 203 7.24 0.75 14.16
C LYS A 203 6.73 2.14 13.84
N THR A 204 5.76 2.61 14.62
CA THR A 204 5.30 3.99 14.56
C THR A 204 6.39 4.91 15.11
N LEU A 205 6.68 5.98 14.38
CA LEU A 205 7.63 6.99 14.82
C LEU A 205 6.88 8.13 15.50
N GLU A 206 7.44 8.63 16.62
CA GLU A 206 6.87 9.80 17.29
C GLU A 206 6.95 11.02 16.36
N MET A 207 5.82 11.65 16.09
CA MET A 207 5.81 12.96 15.46
C MET A 207 6.48 13.93 16.43
N ARG A 208 7.72 14.33 16.14
CA ARG A 208 8.30 15.49 16.81
C ARG A 208 7.47 16.70 16.41
N ALA A 209 6.65 17.19 17.31
CA ALA A 209 6.00 18.47 17.12
C ALA A 209 7.09 19.50 16.76
N LYS A 210 7.00 20.09 15.57
CA LYS A 210 7.82 21.26 15.24
C LYS A 210 7.37 22.36 16.21
N MET A 211 8.20 22.62 17.25
CA MET A 211 8.08 23.81 18.09
C MET A 211 8.49 25.03 17.29
#